data_678148fd3fa53c0b468828b25c1d864a
#
_entry.id   678148fd3fa53c0b468828b25c1d864a
#
_cell.length_a   1.000
_cell.length_b   1.000
_cell.length_c   1.000
_cell.angle_alpha   90.00
_cell.angle_beta   90.00
_cell.angle_gamma   90.00
#
_symmetry.space_group_name_H-M   'P 1'
#
loop_
_entity.id
_entity.type
_entity.pdbx_description
1 polymer ?
#
loop_
_entity_poly.entity_id
_entity_poly.type
_entity_poly.pdbx_seq_one_letter_code
_entity_poly.pdbx_strand_id
1 'polypeptide(L)'
;RCEGLDRLPTTRTWMERVRSLGHGRPIDLSAQAALDRARAAEPLAIDKPDYQAPEGVAVGEEVIVEPLGERSPASGILAFIDERRVSIRVSNDRVDEVCVHFPRLGYRVRRRKR
;
A
#
# COMPACT_ATOMS: atom_id res chain seq x y z
N ARG A 1 -9.92 -3.51 -25.95
CA ARG A 1 -9.44 -2.48 -26.91
C ARG A 1 -10.11 -1.18 -26.53
N CYS A 2 -9.33 -0.16 -26.12
CA CYS A 2 -9.88 1.16 -25.78
C CYS A 2 -10.14 1.94 -27.07
N GLU A 3 -11.34 1.89 -27.57
CA GLU A 3 -11.80 2.54 -28.81
C GLU A 3 -11.86 4.07 -28.73
N GLY A 4 -11.17 4.75 -27.99
CA GLY A 4 -11.11 6.22 -27.93
C GLY A 4 -9.70 6.79 -28.09
N LEU A 5 -8.68 5.97 -27.88
CA LEU A 5 -7.29 6.43 -27.90
C LEU A 5 -6.75 6.74 -29.30
N ASP A 6 -7.40 6.19 -30.32
CA ASP A 6 -7.02 6.45 -31.72
C ASP A 6 -7.24 7.92 -32.16
N ARG A 7 -8.08 8.66 -31.44
CA ARG A 7 -8.37 10.08 -31.66
C ARG A 7 -7.42 11.02 -30.89
N LEU A 8 -6.46 10.47 -30.13
CA LEU A 8 -5.57 11.23 -29.27
C LEU A 8 -4.10 10.98 -29.63
N PRO A 9 -3.57 11.62 -30.69
CA PRO A 9 -2.22 11.34 -31.21
C PRO A 9 -1.13 11.58 -30.16
N THR A 10 -1.23 12.63 -29.36
CA THR A 10 -0.26 12.93 -28.29
C THR A 10 -0.23 11.84 -27.24
N THR A 11 -1.39 11.32 -26.84
CA THR A 11 -1.50 10.22 -25.89
C THR A 11 -0.88 8.94 -26.45
N ARG A 12 -1.10 8.64 -27.73
CA ARG A 12 -0.48 7.49 -28.39
C ARG A 12 1.04 7.60 -28.40
N THR A 13 1.59 8.75 -28.78
CA THR A 13 3.04 8.98 -28.73
C THR A 13 3.61 8.80 -27.34
N TRP A 14 2.91 9.27 -26.31
CA TRP A 14 3.31 9.04 -24.92
C TRP A 14 3.28 7.55 -24.57
N MET A 15 2.21 6.83 -24.91
CA MET A 15 2.09 5.39 -24.67
C MET A 15 3.20 4.59 -25.37
N GLU A 16 3.59 4.98 -26.60
CA GLU A 16 4.69 4.34 -27.31
C GLU A 16 6.03 4.58 -26.63
N ARG A 17 6.28 5.78 -26.13
CA ARG A 17 7.49 6.06 -25.32
C ARG A 17 7.52 5.21 -24.05
N VAL A 18 6.40 5.11 -23.32
CA VAL A 18 6.33 4.25 -22.13
C VAL A 18 6.56 2.79 -22.50
N ARG A 19 5.95 2.32 -23.59
CA ARG A 19 6.15 0.94 -24.09
C ARG A 19 7.60 0.66 -24.45
N SER A 20 8.30 1.63 -25.03
CA SER A 20 9.72 1.47 -25.41
C SER A 20 10.67 1.31 -24.24
N LEU A 21 10.27 1.72 -23.00
CA LEU A 21 11.04 1.47 -21.79
C LEU A 21 11.09 -0.04 -21.44
N GLY A 22 10.11 -0.82 -21.95
CA GLY A 22 10.01 -2.23 -21.66
C GLY A 22 9.69 -2.53 -20.20
N HIS A 23 9.97 -3.76 -19.78
CA HIS A 23 9.68 -4.25 -18.43
C HIS A 23 10.95 -4.56 -17.62
N GLY A 24 12.11 -4.08 -18.08
CA GLY A 24 13.38 -4.38 -17.43
C GLY A 24 13.81 -5.83 -17.60
N ARG A 25 14.49 -6.35 -16.60
CA ARG A 25 14.92 -7.76 -16.54
C ARG A 25 14.24 -8.44 -15.35
N PRO A 26 13.07 -9.06 -15.54
CA PRO A 26 12.38 -9.72 -14.44
C PRO A 26 13.20 -10.90 -13.92
N ILE A 27 13.15 -11.10 -12.63
CA ILE A 27 13.67 -12.30 -11.96
C ILE A 27 12.46 -13.03 -11.40
N ASP A 28 12.28 -14.29 -11.79
CA ASP A 28 11.18 -15.11 -11.29
C ASP A 28 11.33 -15.32 -9.78
N LEU A 29 10.29 -15.05 -9.06
CA LEU A 29 10.21 -15.25 -7.62
C LEU A 29 8.91 -16.01 -7.30
N SER A 30 9.03 -17.21 -6.72
CA SER A 30 7.85 -17.95 -6.28
C SER A 30 7.15 -17.23 -5.12
N ALA A 31 5.84 -17.45 -4.96
CA ALA A 31 5.08 -16.90 -3.85
C ALA A 31 5.67 -17.30 -2.48
N GLN A 32 6.13 -18.56 -2.36
CA GLN A 32 6.78 -19.04 -1.13
C GLN A 32 8.08 -18.28 -0.87
N ALA A 33 8.95 -18.12 -1.85
CA ALA A 33 10.20 -17.38 -1.69
C ALA A 33 9.98 -15.89 -1.35
N ALA A 34 8.88 -15.29 -1.84
CA ALA A 34 8.50 -13.93 -1.46
C ALA A 34 8.08 -13.84 0.01
N LEU A 35 7.30 -14.81 0.50
CA LEU A 35 6.90 -14.89 1.92
C LEU A 35 8.12 -15.13 2.83
N ASP A 36 9.04 -16.01 2.44
CA ASP A 36 10.26 -16.29 3.20
C ASP A 36 11.15 -15.04 3.31
N ARG A 37 11.27 -14.27 2.24
CA ARG A 37 11.98 -12.97 2.27
C ARG A 37 11.28 -11.96 3.17
N ALA A 38 9.95 -11.87 3.12
CA ALA A 38 9.20 -10.98 3.99
C ALA A 38 9.36 -11.36 5.47
N ARG A 39 9.36 -12.67 5.78
CA ARG A 39 9.59 -13.18 7.13
C ARG A 39 11.01 -12.90 7.65
N ALA A 40 12.01 -13.00 6.79
CA ALA A 40 13.41 -12.77 7.13
C ALA A 40 13.81 -11.29 7.21
N ALA A 41 12.96 -10.39 6.71
CA ALA A 41 13.24 -8.96 6.68
C ALA A 41 12.64 -8.25 7.90
N GLU A 42 13.40 -7.33 8.49
CA GLU A 42 12.86 -6.42 9.49
C GLU A 42 12.24 -5.19 8.78
N PRO A 43 11.02 -4.79 9.16
CA PRO A 43 10.43 -3.56 8.66
C PRO A 43 11.32 -2.35 8.98
N LEU A 44 11.53 -1.49 8.00
CA LEU A 44 12.27 -0.25 8.22
C LEU A 44 11.64 0.58 9.34
N ALA A 45 12.48 1.21 10.16
CA ALA A 45 12.02 2.16 11.15
C ALA A 45 11.28 3.32 10.45
N ILE A 46 10.13 3.69 11.00
CA ILE A 46 9.30 4.77 10.49
C ILE A 46 9.34 5.90 11.52
N ASP A 47 9.79 7.07 11.11
CA ASP A 47 9.77 8.26 11.96
C ASP A 47 8.33 8.61 12.34
N LYS A 48 8.13 9.01 13.61
CA LYS A 48 6.81 9.45 14.06
C LYS A 48 6.47 10.78 13.38
N PRO A 49 5.32 10.87 12.70
CA PRO A 49 4.90 12.12 12.10
C PRO A 49 4.44 13.09 13.20
N ASP A 50 4.75 14.37 13.04
CA ASP A 50 4.09 15.44 13.76
C ASP A 50 2.75 15.79 13.06
N TYR A 51 1.81 14.84 13.12
CA TYR A 51 0.53 14.92 12.43
C TYR A 51 -0.59 14.41 13.32
N GLN A 52 -1.62 15.23 13.49
CA GLN A 52 -2.84 14.83 14.17
C GLN A 52 -3.87 14.38 13.14
N ALA A 53 -4.13 13.08 13.12
CA ALA A 53 -5.11 12.50 12.22
C ALA A 53 -6.54 12.98 12.59
N PRO A 54 -7.29 13.54 11.63
CA PRO A 54 -8.67 13.99 11.87
C PRO A 54 -9.60 12.85 12.32
N GLU A 55 -9.25 11.60 12.06
CA GLU A 55 -9.97 10.41 12.53
C GLU A 55 -9.79 10.14 14.02
N GLY A 56 -8.94 10.89 14.71
CA GLY A 56 -8.68 10.73 16.14
C GLY A 56 -7.95 9.45 16.50
N VAL A 57 -7.19 8.86 15.56
CA VAL A 57 -6.36 7.67 15.77
C VAL A 57 -4.92 8.08 16.06
N ALA A 58 -4.23 7.31 16.90
CA ALA A 58 -2.85 7.56 17.28
C ALA A 58 -1.94 6.36 16.91
N VAL A 59 -0.65 6.63 16.66
CA VAL A 59 0.36 5.60 16.46
C VAL A 59 0.39 4.66 17.66
N GLY A 60 0.40 3.35 17.41
CA GLY A 60 0.31 2.31 18.42
C GLY A 60 -1.10 1.78 18.67
N GLU A 61 -2.14 2.42 18.16
CA GLU A 61 -3.51 1.92 18.27
C GLU A 61 -3.84 0.87 17.22
N GLU A 62 -4.74 -0.04 17.55
CA GLU A 62 -5.28 -1.01 16.60
C GLU A 62 -6.32 -0.32 15.71
N VAL A 63 -6.07 -0.35 14.40
CA VAL A 63 -6.91 0.31 13.40
C VAL A 63 -7.37 -0.66 12.32
N ILE A 64 -8.41 -0.25 11.61
CA ILE A 64 -8.89 -0.87 10.38
C ILE A 64 -8.71 0.16 9.26
N VAL A 65 -8.04 -0.26 8.19
CA VAL A 65 -7.90 0.49 6.94
C VAL A 65 -8.72 -0.22 5.88
N GLU A 66 -9.65 0.49 5.28
CA GLU A 66 -10.57 -0.07 4.28
C GLU A 66 -10.63 0.82 3.04
N PRO A 67 -10.60 0.25 1.83
CA PRO A 67 -10.80 1.00 0.60
C PRO A 67 -12.24 1.52 0.52
N LEU A 68 -12.41 2.72 -0.05
CA LEU A 68 -13.73 3.28 -0.32
C LEU A 68 -14.36 2.54 -1.51
N GLY A 69 -15.54 1.96 -1.28
CA GLY A 69 -16.29 1.23 -2.31
C GLY A 69 -16.01 -0.27 -2.42
N GLU A 70 -15.06 -0.81 -1.67
CA GLU A 70 -14.74 -2.24 -1.62
C GLU A 70 -14.78 -2.77 -0.18
N ARG A 71 -15.05 -4.09 -0.04
CA ARG A 71 -15.07 -4.76 1.26
C ARG A 71 -13.83 -5.63 1.46
N SER A 72 -12.66 -4.99 1.51
CA SER A 72 -11.39 -5.68 1.74
C SER A 72 -10.59 -4.96 2.83
N PRO A 73 -11.08 -4.92 4.08
CA PRO A 73 -10.41 -4.22 5.15
C PRO A 73 -9.11 -4.94 5.55
N ALA A 74 -8.09 -4.15 5.85
CA ALA A 74 -6.91 -4.60 6.54
C ALA A 74 -6.90 -4.08 7.98
N SER A 75 -6.47 -4.88 8.94
CA SER A 75 -6.33 -4.46 10.34
C SER A 75 -4.92 -4.68 10.85
N GLY A 76 -4.48 -3.80 11.73
CA GLY A 76 -3.16 -3.88 12.33
C GLY A 76 -2.89 -2.72 13.28
N ILE A 77 -1.68 -2.66 13.80
CA ILE A 77 -1.24 -1.57 14.68
C ILE A 77 -0.79 -0.39 13.83
N LEU A 78 -1.36 0.77 14.07
CA LEU A 78 -0.99 2.00 13.37
C LEU A 78 0.48 2.33 13.63
N ALA A 79 1.31 2.27 12.59
CA ALA A 79 2.73 2.57 12.65
C ALA A 79 3.04 4.01 12.21
N PHE A 80 2.25 4.52 11.29
CA PHE A 80 2.44 5.86 10.73
C PHE A 80 1.13 6.38 10.11
N ILE A 81 0.89 7.67 10.20
CA ILE A 81 -0.19 8.35 9.49
C ILE A 81 0.21 9.81 9.23
N ASP A 82 0.01 10.26 7.99
CA ASP A 82 0.11 11.66 7.58
C ASP A 82 -0.97 12.00 6.53
N GLU A 83 -0.83 13.12 5.82
CA GLU A 83 -1.76 13.55 4.76
C GLU A 83 -1.73 12.65 3.51
N ARG A 84 -0.65 11.91 3.31
CA ARG A 84 -0.39 11.15 2.08
C ARG A 84 -0.54 9.66 2.23
N ARG A 85 -0.20 9.13 3.41
CA ARG A 85 -0.18 7.68 3.64
C ARG A 85 -0.62 7.30 5.04
N VAL A 86 -1.06 6.07 5.17
CA VAL A 86 -1.22 5.37 6.44
C VAL A 86 -0.46 4.05 6.37
N SER A 87 0.21 3.69 7.44
CA SER A 87 0.98 2.45 7.52
C SER A 87 0.58 1.68 8.77
N ILE A 88 0.32 0.39 8.61
CA ILE A 88 -0.01 -0.50 9.71
C ILE A 88 0.98 -1.67 9.79
N ARG A 89 1.30 -2.11 11.00
CA ARG A 89 2.01 -3.36 11.22
C ARG A 89 1.00 -4.49 11.30
N VAL A 90 1.26 -5.52 10.52
CA VAL A 90 0.43 -6.72 10.45
C VAL A 90 1.31 -7.93 10.70
N SER A 91 0.87 -8.83 11.56
CA SER A 91 1.52 -10.10 11.85
C SER A 91 0.54 -11.25 11.64
N ASN A 92 0.99 -12.34 11.05
CA ASN A 92 0.22 -13.56 10.89
C ASN A 92 1.16 -14.78 10.72
N ASP A 93 0.57 -15.98 10.62
CA ASP A 93 1.33 -17.25 10.52
C ASP A 93 2.22 -17.36 9.27
N ARG A 94 2.00 -16.52 8.25
CA ARG A 94 2.77 -16.53 7.01
C ARG A 94 3.99 -15.62 7.06
N VAL A 95 3.88 -14.54 7.81
CA VAL A 95 4.94 -13.54 8.02
C VAL A 95 4.96 -13.15 9.48
N ASP A 96 6.12 -12.92 10.06
CA ASP A 96 6.22 -12.55 11.46
C ASP A 96 5.69 -11.14 11.69
N GLU A 97 6.24 -10.16 11.01
CA GLU A 97 5.71 -8.79 10.99
C GLU A 97 6.03 -8.14 9.64
N VAL A 98 5.04 -7.48 9.06
CA VAL A 98 5.21 -6.65 7.87
C VAL A 98 4.54 -5.30 8.07
N CYS A 99 5.12 -4.27 7.46
CA CYS A 99 4.51 -2.95 7.40
C CYS A 99 3.78 -2.78 6.08
N VAL A 100 2.47 -2.61 6.15
CA VAL A 100 1.62 -2.39 4.97
C VAL A 100 1.30 -0.92 4.85
N HIS A 101 1.58 -0.34 3.69
CA HIS A 101 1.39 1.06 3.38
C HIS A 101 0.18 1.26 2.46
N PHE A 102 -0.67 2.20 2.80
CA PHE A 102 -1.83 2.60 2.00
C PHE A 102 -1.75 4.09 1.67
N PRO A 103 -2.16 4.53 0.49
CA PRO A 103 -2.39 5.95 0.24
C PRO A 103 -3.56 6.45 1.08
N ARG A 104 -3.56 7.74 1.45
CA ARG A 104 -4.71 8.34 2.14
C ARG A 104 -5.91 8.46 1.23
N LEU A 105 -5.67 8.81 -0.02
CA LEU A 105 -6.73 8.94 -1.02
C LEU A 105 -7.34 7.58 -1.35
N GLY A 106 -8.65 7.47 -1.22
CA GLY A 106 -9.39 6.25 -1.52
C GLY A 106 -9.48 5.25 -0.35
N TYR A 107 -8.94 5.58 0.83
CA TYR A 107 -8.97 4.72 2.00
C TYR A 107 -9.53 5.44 3.22
N ARG A 108 -10.31 4.71 4.03
CA ARG A 108 -10.79 5.14 5.33
C ARG A 108 -10.01 4.44 6.43
N VAL A 109 -9.63 5.20 7.45
CA VAL A 109 -9.01 4.67 8.67
C VAL A 109 -9.97 4.84 9.82
N ARG A 110 -10.14 3.81 10.62
CA ARG A 110 -10.95 3.88 11.84
C ARG A 110 -10.35 3.03 12.95
N ARG A 111 -10.57 3.43 14.17
CA ARG A 111 -10.21 2.62 15.35
C ARG A 111 -10.96 1.30 15.33
N ARG A 112 -10.27 0.20 15.63
CA ARG A 112 -10.92 -1.09 15.85
C ARG A 112 -11.64 -1.04 17.21
N LYS A 113 -12.96 -1.12 17.20
CA LYS A 113 -13.73 -1.31 18.43
C LYS A 113 -13.53 -2.74 18.91
N ARG A 114 -13.19 -2.89 20.19
CA ARG A 114 -13.19 -4.19 20.87
C ARG A 114 -14.61 -4.72 21.01
#